data_0cd72bbdb55e8cbdaffb87961b4a132a
#
_entry.id   0cd72bbdb55e8cbdaffb87961b4a132a
#
_cell.length_a   1.000
_cell.length_b   1.000
_cell.length_c   1.000
_cell.angle_alpha   90.00
_cell.angle_beta   90.00
_cell.angle_gamma   90.00
#
_symmetry.space_group_name_H-M   'P 1'
#
loop_
_entity.id
_entity.type
_entity.pdbx_description
1 polymer ?
#
loop_
_entity_poly.entity_id
_entity_poly.type
_entity_poly.pdbx_seq_one_letter_code
_entity_poly.pdbx_strand_id
1 'polypeptide(L)' 'MKIRKKSYGNCNMVGRNIERLRKERGIKQKDFISKMQTMGCDINPTSYSKLEGQLRIATDKEIYTVARILTVSMEDLFE' A
#
# COMPACT_ATOMS: atom_id res chain seq x y z
N MET A 1 -3.99 13.26 22.86
CA MET A 1 -4.10 12.48 21.64
C MET A 1 -3.41 13.17 20.50
N LYS A 2 -2.72 12.41 19.70
CA LYS A 2 -2.00 12.97 18.59
C LYS A 2 -2.90 13.15 17.38
N ILE A 3 -2.90 14.34 16.82
CA ILE A 3 -3.69 14.62 15.64
C ILE A 3 -2.87 14.27 14.39
N ARG A 4 -3.45 13.48 13.53
CA ARG A 4 -2.77 13.10 12.29
C ARG A 4 -2.84 14.27 11.32
N LYS A 5 -1.68 14.61 10.78
CA LYS A 5 -1.61 15.65 9.78
C LYS A 5 -2.14 15.19 8.44
N LYS A 6 -1.99 13.90 8.19
CA LYS A 6 -2.42 13.31 6.94
C LYS A 6 -3.82 12.74 7.11
N SER A 7 -4.72 13.17 6.26
CA SER A 7 -6.06 12.60 6.24
C SER A 7 -6.05 11.26 5.54
N TYR A 8 -6.77 10.32 6.11
CA TYR A 8 -6.96 9.02 5.47
C TYR A 8 -8.42 8.92 5.02
N GLY A 9 -8.61 8.32 3.86
CA GLY A 9 -9.94 8.04 3.37
C GLY A 9 -10.42 6.68 3.84
N ASN A 10 -11.45 6.21 3.18
CA ASN A 10 -12.00 4.89 3.45
C ASN A 10 -12.34 4.16 2.16
N CYS A 11 -11.65 4.52 1.07
CA CYS A 11 -11.94 3.93 -0.23
C CYS A 11 -11.40 2.52 -0.39
N ASN A 12 -10.49 2.11 0.47
CA ASN A 12 -10.01 0.74 0.49
C ASN A 12 -9.71 0.35 1.93
N MET A 13 -9.57 -0.94 2.17
CA MET A 13 -9.32 -1.47 3.51
C MET A 13 -7.86 -1.82 3.75
N VAL A 14 -7.06 -1.78 2.71
CA VAL A 14 -5.71 -2.35 2.79
C VAL A 14 -4.61 -1.31 2.99
N GLY A 15 -4.87 -0.05 2.67
CA GLY A 15 -3.82 0.97 2.62
C GLY A 15 -3.07 1.13 3.93
N ARG A 16 -3.77 1.16 5.05
CA ARG A 16 -3.11 1.32 6.35
C ARG A 16 -2.18 0.15 6.65
N ASN A 17 -2.64 -1.05 6.35
CA ASN A 17 -1.83 -2.23 6.61
C ASN A 17 -0.63 -2.28 5.67
N ILE A 18 -0.82 -1.85 4.42
CA ILE A 18 0.29 -1.76 3.47
C ILE A 18 1.36 -0.82 4.01
N GLU A 19 0.94 0.36 4.44
CA GLU A 19 1.87 1.34 4.97
C GLU A 19 2.60 0.81 6.20
N ARG A 20 1.85 0.22 7.14
CA ARG A 20 2.42 -0.31 8.35
C ARG A 20 3.45 -1.40 8.07
N LEU A 21 3.07 -2.36 7.24
CA LEU A 21 3.95 -3.48 6.93
C LEU A 21 5.17 -3.03 6.14
N ARG A 22 4.99 -2.08 5.22
CA ARG A 22 6.11 -1.55 4.46
C ARG A 22 7.12 -0.89 5.40
N LYS A 23 6.63 -0.07 6.33
CA LYS A 23 7.50 0.62 7.28
C LYS A 23 8.19 -0.35 8.23
N GLU A 24 7.47 -1.38 8.66
CA GLU A 24 8.07 -2.40 9.53
C GLU A 24 9.24 -3.09 8.86
N ARG A 25 9.19 -3.21 7.54
CA ARG A 25 10.26 -3.84 6.78
C ARG A 25 11.32 -2.85 6.31
N GLY A 26 11.17 -1.59 6.68
CA GLY A 26 12.15 -0.57 6.33
C GLY A 26 12.21 -0.22 4.85
N ILE A 27 11.12 -0.43 4.12
CA ILE A 27 11.11 -0.17 2.69
C ILE A 27 10.55 1.23 2.44
N LYS A 28 11.29 2.04 1.70
CA LYS A 28 10.82 3.36 1.32
C LYS A 28 9.76 3.25 0.24
N GLN A 29 8.87 4.24 0.18
CA GLN A 29 7.80 4.23 -0.82
C GLN A 29 8.35 4.07 -2.24
N LYS A 30 9.38 4.83 -2.58
CA LYS A 30 9.90 4.79 -3.96
C LYS A 30 10.43 3.40 -4.31
N ASP A 31 11.05 2.72 -3.34
CA ASP A 31 11.57 1.39 -3.58
C ASP A 31 10.45 0.38 -3.71
N PHE A 32 9.39 0.56 -2.93
CA PHE A 32 8.24 -0.31 -3.02
C PHE A 32 7.54 -0.17 -4.37
N ILE A 33 7.38 1.07 -4.82
CA ILE A 33 6.79 1.35 -6.13
C ILE A 33 7.61 0.70 -7.24
N SER A 34 8.95 0.80 -7.16
CA SER A 34 9.81 0.16 -8.13
C SER A 34 9.61 -1.34 -8.17
N LYS A 35 9.46 -1.96 -7.00
CA LYS A 35 9.20 -3.41 -6.93
C LYS A 35 7.88 -3.76 -7.58
N MET A 36 6.85 -2.95 -7.35
CA MET A 36 5.55 -3.18 -7.96
C MET A 36 5.64 -3.09 -9.48
N GLN A 37 6.35 -2.08 -9.98
CA GLN A 37 6.50 -1.89 -11.42
C GLN A 37 7.27 -3.06 -12.05
N THR A 38 8.30 -3.52 -11.37
CA THR A 38 9.08 -4.66 -11.83
C THR A 38 8.21 -5.91 -11.96
N MET A 39 7.21 -6.04 -11.11
CA MET A 39 6.29 -7.18 -11.14
C MET A 39 5.14 -6.98 -12.12
N GLY A 40 5.16 -5.90 -12.88
CA GLY A 40 4.14 -5.66 -13.88
C GLY A 40 2.96 -4.86 -13.39
N CYS A 41 3.01 -4.35 -12.16
CA CYS A 41 1.94 -3.51 -11.64
C CYS A 41 2.33 -2.06 -11.84
N ASP A 42 1.78 -1.45 -12.88
CA ASP A 42 2.14 -0.10 -13.27
C ASP A 42 1.41 0.92 -12.39
N ILE A 43 2.13 1.45 -11.44
CA ILE A 43 1.57 2.42 -10.50
C ILE A 43 2.57 3.56 -10.34
N ASN A 44 2.07 4.80 -10.30
CA ASN A 44 2.95 5.96 -10.11
C ASN A 44 2.92 6.41 -8.65
N PRO A 45 3.87 7.28 -8.24
CA PRO A 45 3.95 7.69 -6.83
C PRO A 45 2.68 8.33 -6.29
N THR A 46 2.00 9.13 -7.09
CA THR A 46 0.78 9.79 -6.65
C THR A 46 -0.32 8.76 -6.35
N SER A 47 -0.50 7.83 -7.28
CA SER A 47 -1.49 6.75 -7.09
C SER A 47 -1.14 5.88 -5.90
N TYR A 48 0.14 5.59 -5.74
CA TYR A 48 0.57 4.75 -4.63
C TYR A 48 0.30 5.43 -3.28
N SER A 49 0.60 6.74 -3.19
CA SER A 49 0.33 7.47 -1.95
C SER A 49 -1.16 7.46 -1.62
N LYS A 50 -2.00 7.59 -2.65
CA LYS A 50 -3.44 7.53 -2.44
C LYS A 50 -3.89 6.15 -2.00
N LEU A 51 -3.23 5.11 -2.51
CA LEU A 51 -3.52 3.74 -2.10
C LEU A 51 -3.26 3.56 -0.60
N GLU A 52 -2.07 3.93 -0.14
CA GLU A 52 -1.75 3.83 1.28
C GLU A 52 -2.64 4.72 2.14
N GLY A 53 -3.01 5.87 1.62
CA GLY A 53 -3.88 6.80 2.34
C GLY A 53 -5.35 6.44 2.30
N GLN A 54 -5.71 5.34 1.63
CA GLN A 54 -7.10 4.91 1.49
C GLN A 54 -7.96 5.94 0.77
N LEU A 55 -7.34 6.69 -0.13
CA LEU A 55 -8.00 7.77 -0.86
C LEU A 55 -8.49 7.33 -2.25
N ARG A 56 -8.27 6.09 -2.60
CA ARG A 56 -8.79 5.51 -3.83
C ARG A 56 -9.01 4.02 -3.66
N ILE A 57 -9.72 3.44 -4.61
CA ILE A 57 -9.99 2.01 -4.60
C ILE A 57 -8.69 1.26 -4.92
N ALA A 58 -8.48 0.14 -4.25
CA ALA A 58 -7.37 -0.75 -4.53
C ALA A 58 -7.83 -1.82 -5.51
N THR A 59 -7.05 -2.06 -6.55
CA THR A 59 -7.38 -3.11 -7.51
C THR A 59 -6.88 -4.45 -7.00
N ASP A 60 -7.47 -5.53 -7.53
CA ASP A 60 -7.03 -6.86 -7.13
C ASP A 60 -5.57 -7.12 -7.49
N LYS A 61 -5.12 -6.60 -8.64
CA LYS A 61 -3.72 -6.74 -9.03
C LYS A 61 -2.79 -6.05 -8.04
N GLU A 62 -3.18 -4.88 -7.57
CA GLU A 62 -2.38 -4.15 -6.60
C GLU A 62 -2.29 -4.90 -5.30
N ILE A 63 -3.42 -5.42 -4.82
CA ILE A 63 -3.45 -6.17 -3.57
C ILE A 63 -2.58 -7.42 -3.69
N TYR A 64 -2.71 -8.14 -4.78
CA TYR A 64 -1.92 -9.35 -5.02
C TYR A 64 -0.43 -9.05 -5.04
N THR A 65 -0.05 -8.01 -5.80
CA THR A 65 1.36 -7.64 -5.95
C THR A 65 1.96 -7.23 -4.61
N VAL A 66 1.23 -6.41 -3.86
CA VAL A 66 1.69 -5.94 -2.55
C VAL A 66 1.89 -7.11 -1.59
N ALA A 67 0.94 -8.03 -1.56
CA ALA A 67 1.05 -9.19 -0.68
C ALA A 67 2.29 -10.00 -1.00
N ARG A 68 2.61 -10.17 -2.27
CA ARG A 68 3.79 -10.93 -2.66
C ARG A 68 5.08 -10.21 -2.28
N ILE A 69 5.12 -8.89 -2.45
CA ILE A 69 6.31 -8.13 -2.07
C ILE A 69 6.54 -8.20 -0.57
N LEU A 70 5.47 -8.08 0.19
CA LEU A 70 5.55 -8.10 1.65
C LEU A 70 5.65 -9.51 2.22
N THR A 71 5.43 -10.52 1.39
CA THR A 71 5.47 -11.93 1.79
C THR A 71 4.44 -12.21 2.89
N VAL A 72 3.24 -11.72 2.66
CA VAL A 72 2.10 -11.98 3.55
C VAL A 72 0.96 -12.51 2.71
N SER A 73 -0.07 -13.04 3.37
CA SER A 73 -1.27 -13.46 2.67
C SER A 73 -2.08 -12.22 2.31
N MET A 74 -2.96 -12.36 1.32
CA MET A 74 -3.83 -11.23 0.97
C MET A 74 -4.75 -10.89 2.13
N GLU A 75 -5.16 -11.88 2.90
CA GLU A 75 -5.97 -11.66 4.09
C GLU A 75 -5.30 -10.75 5.11
N ASP A 76 -3.99 -10.87 5.24
CA ASP A 76 -3.24 -10.05 6.20
C ASP A 76 -3.38 -8.56 5.91
N LEU A 77 -3.67 -8.22 4.66
CA LEU A 77 -3.82 -6.82 4.29
C LEU A 77 -5.17 -6.24 4.72
N PHE A 78 -6.11 -7.08 5.07
CA PHE A 78 -7.46 -6.66 5.43
C PHE A 78 -7.72 -6.62 6.93
N GLU A 79 -6.74 -6.92 7.72
CA GLU A 79 -6.91 -6.94 9.19
C GLU A 79 -6.79 -5.54 9.85
#